data_da4c300c23828df5ddbd02e191f7b8f0
#
_entry.id   da4c300c23828df5ddbd02e191f7b8f0
#
_cell.length_a   1.000
_cell.length_b   1.000
_cell.length_c   1.000
_cell.angle_alpha   90.00
_cell.angle_beta   90.00
_cell.angle_gamma   90.00
#
_symmetry.space_group_name_H-M   'P 1'
#
loop_
_entity.id
_entity.type
_entity.pdbx_description
1 polymer ?
#
loop_
_entity_poly.entity_id
_entity_poly.type
_entity_poly.pdbx_seq_one_letter_code
_entity_poly.pdbx_strand_id
1 'polypeptide(L)'
;LLAPAKDLACGMAAIDHGADAVYIGAARFGARQAAGNSLDDIAQLCAYAHQFGASVHVTVNTLIYDNEMEDTLRLVAHLDHIGVDAILVQDMGLLARIQSGHVLSRAVLHASTQCDTRTAEKVRWLQSLGFSRAVLARELSVEEISAIHRDVADMELEAFVHGALCVSYSGLCYASQYCFQRSANRGACAQFCRLAFDLKDDHGT
;
A
#
# COMPACT_ATOMS: atom_id res chain seq x y z
N LEU A 1 -2.87 12.09 10.13
CA LEU A 1 -3.61 10.82 10.18
C LEU A 1 -3.94 10.37 8.74
N LEU A 2 -3.53 9.13 8.38
CA LEU A 2 -3.86 8.51 7.09
C LEU A 2 -4.98 7.47 7.30
N ALA A 3 -6.08 7.62 6.56
CA ALA A 3 -7.24 6.73 6.66
C ALA A 3 -7.40 5.85 5.41
N PRO A 4 -7.82 4.57 5.54
CA PRO A 4 -8.14 3.75 4.38
C PRO A 4 -9.50 4.14 3.79
N ALA A 5 -9.58 4.22 2.46
CA ALA A 5 -10.82 4.41 1.73
C ALA A 5 -11.12 3.18 0.87
N LYS A 6 -12.26 2.55 1.12
CA LYS A 6 -12.75 1.46 0.26
C LYS A 6 -13.21 1.98 -1.08
N ASP A 7 -13.89 3.11 -1.08
CA ASP A 7 -14.49 3.77 -2.22
C ASP A 7 -14.50 5.30 -2.03
N LEU A 8 -14.97 6.04 -3.03
CA LEU A 8 -15.06 7.50 -3.02
C LEU A 8 -15.80 8.02 -1.78
N ALA A 9 -16.95 7.44 -1.44
CA ALA A 9 -17.76 7.89 -0.32
C ALA A 9 -17.02 7.72 1.02
N CYS A 10 -16.33 6.58 1.21
CA CYS A 10 -15.49 6.35 2.38
C CYS A 10 -14.32 7.33 2.47
N GLY A 11 -13.71 7.68 1.32
CA GLY A 11 -12.62 8.66 1.26
C GLY A 11 -13.08 10.06 1.66
N MET A 12 -14.18 10.52 1.11
CA MET A 12 -14.79 11.82 1.47
C MET A 12 -15.14 11.86 2.97
N ALA A 13 -15.83 10.82 3.48
CA ALA A 13 -16.16 10.74 4.88
C ALA A 13 -14.93 10.76 5.80
N ALA A 14 -13.84 10.11 5.42
CA ALA A 14 -12.60 10.15 6.20
C ALA A 14 -12.02 11.57 6.29
N ILE A 15 -12.03 12.31 5.18
CA ILE A 15 -11.58 13.71 5.12
C ILE A 15 -12.49 14.59 5.99
N ASP A 16 -13.81 14.45 5.88
CA ASP A 16 -14.78 15.20 6.66
C ASP A 16 -14.60 15.00 8.18
N HIS A 17 -14.02 13.85 8.58
CA HIS A 17 -13.73 13.53 9.97
C HIS A 17 -12.26 13.76 10.36
N GLY A 18 -11.52 14.52 9.57
CA GLY A 18 -10.21 15.04 9.95
C GLY A 18 -9.01 14.15 9.54
N ALA A 19 -9.16 13.32 8.51
CA ALA A 19 -8.00 12.66 7.92
C ALA A 19 -7.15 13.67 7.13
N ASP A 20 -5.83 13.68 7.38
CA ASP A 20 -4.86 14.48 6.64
C ASP A 20 -4.54 13.85 5.28
N ALA A 21 -4.77 12.55 5.16
CA ALA A 21 -4.59 11.81 3.92
C ALA A 21 -5.52 10.58 3.88
N VAL A 22 -5.83 10.14 2.68
CA VAL A 22 -6.56 8.88 2.45
C VAL A 22 -5.78 7.99 1.48
N TYR A 23 -5.76 6.66 1.73
CA TYR A 23 -5.27 5.74 0.73
C TYR A 23 -6.40 4.90 0.14
N ILE A 24 -6.37 4.74 -1.19
CA ILE A 24 -7.40 4.07 -1.97
C ILE A 24 -6.76 3.11 -2.99
N GLY A 25 -7.44 2.03 -3.31
CA GLY A 25 -6.99 1.09 -4.33
C GLY A 25 -7.61 1.41 -5.69
N ALA A 26 -6.81 1.43 -6.75
CA ALA A 26 -7.31 1.43 -8.11
C ALA A 26 -7.94 0.06 -8.48
N ALA A 27 -8.68 0.00 -9.60
CA ALA A 27 -9.37 -1.20 -10.06
C ALA A 27 -8.41 -2.39 -10.35
N ARG A 28 -7.13 -2.13 -10.57
CA ARG A 28 -6.08 -3.13 -10.82
C ARG A 28 -4.82 -2.81 -10.01
N PHE A 29 -4.00 -3.84 -9.75
CA PHE A 29 -2.67 -3.74 -9.14
C PHE A 29 -2.61 -3.24 -7.69
N GLY A 30 -3.75 -3.11 -7.00
CA GLY A 30 -3.80 -2.88 -5.56
C GLY A 30 -3.78 -4.19 -4.77
N ALA A 31 -3.20 -4.19 -3.57
CA ALA A 31 -3.14 -5.37 -2.70
C ALA A 31 -4.52 -5.92 -2.28
N ARG A 32 -5.59 -5.23 -2.62
CA ARG A 32 -6.98 -5.67 -2.42
C ARG A 32 -7.80 -5.39 -3.67
N GLN A 33 -7.88 -6.35 -4.57
CA GLN A 33 -8.67 -6.26 -5.83
C GLN A 33 -10.17 -5.99 -5.60
N ALA A 34 -10.70 -6.33 -4.42
CA ALA A 34 -12.12 -6.11 -4.09
C ALA A 34 -12.50 -4.62 -3.90
N ALA A 35 -11.55 -3.70 -3.88
CA ALA A 35 -11.76 -2.25 -3.77
C ALA A 35 -11.41 -1.55 -5.10
N GLY A 36 -11.97 -2.05 -6.20
CA GLY A 36 -11.67 -1.54 -7.54
C GLY A 36 -12.37 -0.22 -7.83
N ASN A 37 -11.74 0.91 -7.49
CA ASN A 37 -12.24 2.24 -7.81
C ASN A 37 -11.86 2.63 -9.24
N SER A 38 -12.77 3.30 -9.95
CA SER A 38 -12.48 3.86 -11.26
C SER A 38 -11.47 5.02 -11.15
N LEU A 39 -10.83 5.37 -12.25
CA LEU A 39 -9.97 6.56 -12.31
C LEU A 39 -10.76 7.84 -12.09
N ASP A 40 -12.03 7.87 -12.51
CA ASP A 40 -12.93 9.00 -12.27
C ASP A 40 -13.27 9.18 -10.78
N ASP A 41 -13.49 8.07 -10.05
CA ASP A 41 -13.69 8.14 -8.58
C ASP A 41 -12.45 8.67 -7.88
N ILE A 42 -11.26 8.23 -8.30
CA ILE A 42 -9.99 8.71 -7.74
C ILE A 42 -9.78 10.19 -8.06
N ALA A 43 -10.08 10.63 -9.29
CA ALA A 43 -9.99 12.03 -9.69
C ALA A 43 -10.95 12.92 -8.88
N GLN A 44 -12.17 12.46 -8.66
CA GLN A 44 -13.14 13.16 -7.81
C GLN A 44 -12.67 13.25 -6.36
N LEU A 45 -12.06 12.15 -5.84
CA LEU A 45 -11.51 12.14 -4.49
C LEU A 45 -10.33 13.12 -4.36
N CYS A 46 -9.43 13.19 -5.34
CA CYS A 46 -8.34 14.17 -5.35
C CYS A 46 -8.88 15.60 -5.35
N ALA A 47 -9.84 15.90 -6.24
CA ALA A 47 -10.46 17.23 -6.31
C ALA A 47 -11.16 17.62 -5.01
N TYR A 48 -11.74 16.65 -4.31
CA TYR A 48 -12.37 16.89 -3.00
C TYR A 48 -11.31 17.08 -1.90
N ALA A 49 -10.37 16.18 -1.78
CA ALA A 49 -9.35 16.17 -0.73
C ALA A 49 -8.52 17.45 -0.73
N HIS A 50 -8.11 17.90 -1.90
CA HIS A 50 -7.28 19.09 -2.06
C HIS A 50 -7.96 20.39 -1.61
N GLN A 51 -9.31 20.46 -1.58
CA GLN A 51 -10.05 21.62 -1.03
C GLN A 51 -9.81 21.75 0.49
N PHE A 52 -9.52 20.65 1.18
CA PHE A 52 -9.28 20.60 2.61
C PHE A 52 -7.80 20.48 2.96
N GLY A 53 -6.90 20.52 1.99
CA GLY A 53 -5.46 20.32 2.18
C GLY A 53 -5.09 18.87 2.53
N ALA A 54 -6.01 17.92 2.31
CA ALA A 54 -5.75 16.50 2.49
C ALA A 54 -5.16 15.88 1.21
N SER A 55 -4.36 14.82 1.35
CA SER A 55 -3.71 14.13 0.23
C SER A 55 -4.36 12.78 -0.10
N VAL A 56 -4.21 12.36 -1.36
CA VAL A 56 -4.71 11.06 -1.84
C VAL A 56 -3.55 10.18 -2.25
N HIS A 57 -3.43 9.03 -1.62
CA HIS A 57 -2.39 8.03 -1.88
C HIS A 57 -3.01 6.80 -2.55
N VAL A 58 -2.49 6.39 -3.70
CA VAL A 58 -3.04 5.24 -4.44
C VAL A 58 -2.12 4.04 -4.35
N THR A 59 -2.71 2.87 -4.07
CA THR A 59 -1.96 1.61 -3.97
C THR A 59 -1.80 0.95 -5.34
N VAL A 60 -0.54 0.79 -5.77
CA VAL A 60 -0.09 -0.03 -6.90
C VAL A 60 0.97 -1.00 -6.35
N ASN A 61 0.58 -1.81 -5.38
CA ASN A 61 1.48 -2.50 -4.47
C ASN A 61 1.32 -4.02 -4.50
N THR A 62 1.08 -4.56 -5.67
CA THR A 62 1.15 -6.00 -5.94
C THR A 62 2.43 -6.34 -6.69
N LEU A 63 2.77 -7.63 -6.76
CA LEU A 63 3.78 -8.13 -7.70
C LEU A 63 3.28 -7.94 -9.14
N ILE A 64 4.16 -7.49 -10.03
CA ILE A 64 3.85 -7.20 -11.43
C ILE A 64 4.59 -8.21 -12.32
N TYR A 65 3.89 -8.83 -13.26
CA TYR A 65 4.51 -9.69 -14.27
C TYR A 65 4.85 -8.88 -15.54
N ASP A 66 5.79 -9.38 -16.33
CA ASP A 66 6.28 -8.70 -17.53
C ASP A 66 5.17 -8.29 -18.50
N ASN A 67 4.16 -9.14 -18.67
CA ASN A 67 3.01 -8.87 -19.54
C ASN A 67 2.01 -7.84 -18.96
N GLU A 68 2.17 -7.43 -17.71
CA GLU A 68 1.34 -6.43 -17.02
C GLU A 68 2.07 -5.07 -16.88
N MET A 69 3.38 -5.05 -17.11
CA MET A 69 4.23 -3.89 -16.83
C MET A 69 3.78 -2.64 -17.59
N GLU A 70 3.52 -2.75 -18.88
CA GLU A 70 3.12 -1.59 -19.70
C GLU A 70 1.73 -1.06 -19.30
N ASP A 71 0.79 -1.93 -18.93
CA ASP A 71 -0.53 -1.52 -18.42
C ASP A 71 -0.40 -0.84 -17.07
N THR A 72 0.49 -1.33 -16.21
CA THR A 72 0.77 -0.74 -14.90
C THR A 72 1.41 0.64 -15.04
N LEU A 73 2.37 0.81 -15.96
CA LEU A 73 2.98 2.11 -16.23
C LEU A 73 1.98 3.12 -16.76
N ARG A 74 1.07 2.71 -17.65
CA ARG A 74 -0.03 3.58 -18.12
C ARG A 74 -0.95 3.99 -16.97
N LEU A 75 -1.29 3.08 -16.06
CA LEU A 75 -2.05 3.40 -14.87
C LEU A 75 -1.32 4.42 -14.00
N VAL A 76 -0.04 4.19 -13.70
CA VAL A 76 0.80 5.09 -12.88
C VAL A 76 0.86 6.50 -13.49
N ALA A 77 1.09 6.61 -14.80
CA ALA A 77 1.10 7.90 -15.50
C ALA A 77 -0.26 8.61 -15.44
N HIS A 78 -1.35 7.85 -15.54
CA HIS A 78 -2.70 8.41 -15.45
C HIS A 78 -3.00 8.90 -14.03
N LEU A 79 -2.62 8.14 -13.00
CA LEU A 79 -2.75 8.56 -11.60
C LEU A 79 -1.99 9.86 -11.31
N ASP A 80 -0.77 9.99 -11.81
CA ASP A 80 0.01 11.24 -11.71
C ASP A 80 -0.71 12.41 -12.40
N HIS A 81 -1.26 12.16 -13.60
CA HIS A 81 -1.97 13.17 -14.38
C HIS A 81 -3.24 13.69 -13.69
N ILE A 82 -4.03 12.82 -13.06
CA ILE A 82 -5.26 13.21 -12.34
C ILE A 82 -5.01 13.86 -10.98
N GLY A 83 -3.76 13.94 -10.54
CA GLY A 83 -3.38 14.70 -9.36
C GLY A 83 -3.27 13.90 -8.07
N VAL A 84 -3.04 12.59 -8.15
CA VAL A 84 -2.69 11.76 -6.99
C VAL A 84 -1.40 12.27 -6.36
N ASP A 85 -1.36 12.36 -5.03
CA ASP A 85 -0.21 12.92 -4.31
C ASP A 85 0.91 11.90 -4.11
N ALA A 86 0.54 10.62 -3.86
CA ALA A 86 1.51 9.56 -3.68
C ALA A 86 1.05 8.21 -4.27
N ILE A 87 2.00 7.43 -4.75
CA ILE A 87 1.76 6.07 -5.25
C ILE A 87 2.57 5.09 -4.38
N LEU A 88 1.85 4.14 -3.76
CA LEU A 88 2.47 3.09 -2.95
C LEU A 88 2.90 1.94 -3.86
N VAL A 89 4.18 1.62 -3.87
CA VAL A 89 4.78 0.58 -4.71
C VAL A 89 5.43 -0.50 -3.86
N GLN A 90 5.37 -1.73 -4.34
CA GLN A 90 6.10 -2.88 -3.80
C GLN A 90 7.13 -3.42 -4.80
N ASP A 91 6.76 -3.47 -6.08
CA ASP A 91 7.55 -4.10 -7.13
C ASP A 91 8.73 -3.23 -7.55
N MET A 92 9.96 -3.75 -7.38
CA MET A 92 11.19 -3.00 -7.68
C MET A 92 11.44 -2.90 -9.19
N GLY A 93 10.90 -3.83 -10.00
CA GLY A 93 10.93 -3.73 -11.46
C GLY A 93 10.05 -2.58 -11.96
N LEU A 94 8.86 -2.44 -11.38
CA LEU A 94 7.99 -1.30 -11.63
C LEU A 94 8.67 0.02 -11.23
N LEU A 95 9.28 0.07 -10.04
CA LEU A 95 10.03 1.25 -9.58
C LEU A 95 11.10 1.65 -10.61
N ALA A 96 11.94 0.69 -11.04
CA ALA A 96 13.00 0.95 -12.01
C ALA A 96 12.47 1.50 -13.34
N ARG A 97 11.32 0.97 -13.81
CA ARG A 97 10.66 1.44 -15.04
C ARG A 97 10.04 2.82 -14.89
N ILE A 98 9.44 3.14 -13.74
CA ILE A 98 8.91 4.48 -13.43
C ILE A 98 10.04 5.50 -13.49
N GLN A 99 11.18 5.22 -12.87
CA GLN A 99 12.31 6.14 -12.80
C GLN A 99 13.00 6.31 -14.14
N SER A 100 13.33 5.21 -14.82
CA SER A 100 14.01 5.27 -16.13
C SER A 100 13.15 5.90 -17.22
N GLY A 101 11.84 5.75 -17.14
CA GLY A 101 10.85 6.35 -18.05
C GLY A 101 10.41 7.77 -17.68
N HIS A 102 10.86 8.31 -16.55
CA HIS A 102 10.41 9.59 -16.02
C HIS A 102 8.87 9.71 -16.02
N VAL A 103 8.19 8.64 -15.57
CA VAL A 103 6.73 8.47 -15.68
C VAL A 103 5.99 9.44 -14.79
N LEU A 104 6.56 9.80 -13.63
CA LEU A 104 5.95 10.72 -12.67
C LEU A 104 6.48 12.13 -12.83
N SER A 105 5.58 13.11 -12.74
CA SER A 105 5.87 14.53 -12.75
C SER A 105 5.49 15.26 -11.46
N ARG A 106 4.57 14.70 -10.68
CA ARG A 106 3.99 15.32 -9.47
C ARG A 106 3.92 14.35 -8.30
N ALA A 107 3.37 13.16 -8.49
CA ALA A 107 3.20 12.18 -7.43
C ALA A 107 4.55 11.68 -6.91
N VAL A 108 4.63 11.50 -5.60
CA VAL A 108 5.80 10.90 -4.96
C VAL A 108 5.62 9.39 -4.78
N LEU A 109 6.72 8.68 -4.57
CA LEU A 109 6.72 7.23 -4.37
C LEU A 109 6.83 6.89 -2.89
N HIS A 110 5.91 6.06 -2.40
CA HIS A 110 5.96 5.48 -1.07
C HIS A 110 6.24 3.98 -1.16
N ALA A 111 7.17 3.49 -0.34
CA ALA A 111 7.41 2.06 -0.21
C ALA A 111 6.29 1.42 0.60
N SER A 112 5.54 0.50 -0.02
CA SER A 112 4.42 -0.18 0.62
C SER A 112 4.88 -1.04 1.81
N THR A 113 3.98 -1.29 2.78
CA THR A 113 4.19 -2.29 3.82
C THR A 113 4.49 -3.68 3.25
N GLN A 114 4.09 -3.97 2.02
CA GLN A 114 4.42 -5.20 1.30
C GLN A 114 5.92 -5.33 0.99
N CYS A 115 6.70 -4.27 1.14
CA CYS A 115 8.17 -4.32 1.06
C CYS A 115 8.82 -4.93 2.30
N ASP A 116 8.05 -5.24 3.35
CA ASP A 116 8.55 -5.84 4.59
C ASP A 116 9.71 -5.04 5.22
N THR A 117 9.47 -3.76 5.47
CA THR A 117 10.49 -2.83 5.97
C THR A 117 10.60 -2.88 7.49
N ARG A 118 11.73 -3.40 8.02
CA ARG A 118 11.92 -3.68 9.45
C ARG A 118 13.17 -3.07 10.06
N THR A 119 14.10 -2.58 9.26
CA THR A 119 15.40 -2.09 9.73
C THR A 119 15.72 -0.74 9.15
N ALA A 120 16.54 0.03 9.87
CA ALA A 120 17.03 1.33 9.39
C ALA A 120 17.83 1.19 8.08
N GLU A 121 18.60 0.11 7.91
CA GLU A 121 19.35 -0.16 6.68
C GLU A 121 18.41 -0.29 5.47
N LYS A 122 17.28 -1.02 5.66
CA LYS A 122 16.30 -1.15 4.59
C LYS A 122 15.60 0.18 4.28
N VAL A 123 15.31 0.99 5.29
CA VAL A 123 14.76 2.34 5.08
C VAL A 123 15.74 3.21 4.28
N ARG A 124 17.04 3.24 4.64
CA ARG A 124 18.08 3.97 3.89
C ARG A 124 18.19 3.48 2.44
N TRP A 125 18.13 2.16 2.26
CA TRP A 125 18.16 1.58 0.91
C TRP A 125 16.94 2.02 0.08
N LEU A 126 15.73 1.97 0.62
CA LEU A 126 14.53 2.45 -0.05
C LEU A 126 14.60 3.94 -0.36
N GLN A 127 15.13 4.75 0.56
CA GLN A 127 15.39 6.17 0.34
C GLN A 127 16.37 6.39 -0.84
N SER A 128 17.45 5.61 -0.90
CA SER A 128 18.41 5.67 -2.01
C SER A 128 17.81 5.28 -3.36
N LEU A 129 16.72 4.53 -3.35
CA LEU A 129 15.93 4.20 -4.53
C LEU A 129 14.87 5.26 -4.90
N GLY A 130 14.83 6.40 -4.19
CA GLY A 130 13.94 7.51 -4.49
C GLY A 130 12.55 7.45 -3.87
N PHE A 131 12.33 6.56 -2.89
CA PHE A 131 11.11 6.63 -2.08
C PHE A 131 11.19 7.80 -1.09
N SER A 132 10.10 8.55 -0.93
CA SER A 132 9.98 9.64 0.04
C SER A 132 9.46 9.17 1.40
N ARG A 133 8.74 8.03 1.43
CA ARG A 133 8.18 7.44 2.65
C ARG A 133 8.28 5.92 2.61
N ALA A 134 8.50 5.32 3.79
CA ALA A 134 8.42 3.88 3.99
C ALA A 134 7.31 3.51 4.97
N VAL A 135 6.38 2.65 4.53
CA VAL A 135 5.39 2.03 5.41
C VAL A 135 6.05 0.85 6.10
N LEU A 136 6.21 0.94 7.41
CA LEU A 136 6.90 -0.08 8.20
C LEU A 136 6.09 -1.37 8.32
N ALA A 137 6.79 -2.48 8.54
CA ALA A 137 6.18 -3.76 8.84
C ALA A 137 5.36 -3.67 10.15
N ARG A 138 4.22 -4.36 10.18
CA ARG A 138 3.25 -4.31 11.29
C ARG A 138 3.72 -5.02 12.55
N GLU A 139 4.76 -5.82 12.42
CA GLU A 139 5.32 -6.66 13.47
C GLU A 139 6.28 -5.91 14.41
N LEU A 140 6.64 -4.66 14.05
CA LEU A 140 7.56 -3.84 14.83
C LEU A 140 6.93 -3.31 16.11
N SER A 141 7.70 -3.34 17.19
CA SER A 141 7.37 -2.64 18.44
C SER A 141 7.58 -1.13 18.33
N VAL A 142 7.02 -0.38 19.26
CA VAL A 142 7.21 1.09 19.33
C VAL A 142 8.70 1.44 19.54
N GLU A 143 9.43 0.64 20.29
CA GLU A 143 10.86 0.81 20.55
C GLU A 143 11.68 0.64 19.27
N GLU A 144 11.37 -0.39 18.46
CA GLU A 144 12.01 -0.64 17.17
C GLU A 144 11.70 0.48 16.17
N ILE A 145 10.45 0.93 16.09
CA ILE A 145 10.04 2.06 15.25
C ILE A 145 10.80 3.32 15.67
N SER A 146 10.89 3.58 16.97
CA SER A 146 11.62 4.74 17.52
C SER A 146 13.12 4.68 17.21
N ALA A 147 13.71 3.49 17.25
CA ALA A 147 15.11 3.29 16.87
C ALA A 147 15.32 3.59 15.38
N ILE A 148 14.48 3.04 14.50
CA ILE A 148 14.55 3.31 13.06
C ILE A 148 14.41 4.81 12.79
N HIS A 149 13.45 5.47 13.43
CA HIS A 149 13.22 6.90 13.22
C HIS A 149 14.42 7.76 13.63
N ARG A 150 15.09 7.44 14.74
CA ARG A 150 16.33 8.14 15.16
C ARG A 150 17.48 7.96 14.17
N ASP A 151 17.57 6.76 13.59
CA ASP A 151 18.67 6.40 12.70
C ASP A 151 18.48 6.92 11.27
N VAL A 152 17.24 7.21 10.85
CA VAL A 152 16.90 7.66 9.49
C VAL A 152 15.92 8.84 9.57
N ALA A 153 16.38 9.95 10.18
CA ALA A 153 15.53 11.12 10.45
C ALA A 153 15.03 11.83 9.17
N ASP A 154 15.71 11.67 8.05
CA ASP A 154 15.40 12.34 6.77
C ASP A 154 14.40 11.58 5.90
N MET A 155 13.91 10.41 6.35
CA MET A 155 12.93 9.60 5.64
C MET A 155 11.60 9.61 6.39
N GLU A 156 10.50 9.90 5.70
CA GLU A 156 9.19 9.78 6.32
C GLU A 156 8.85 8.31 6.61
N LEU A 157 8.38 8.06 7.82
CA LEU A 157 7.93 6.75 8.25
C LEU A 157 6.42 6.73 8.47
N GLU A 158 5.80 5.61 8.08
CA GLU A 158 4.38 5.37 8.31
C GLU A 158 4.21 4.04 9.04
N ALA A 159 3.37 4.00 10.07
CA ALA A 159 3.06 2.80 10.83
C ALA A 159 1.57 2.65 11.05
N PHE A 160 1.08 1.40 11.08
CA PHE A 160 -0.31 1.10 11.39
C PHE A 160 -0.57 1.25 12.89
N VAL A 161 -1.56 2.06 13.24
CA VAL A 161 -2.00 2.26 14.64
C VAL A 161 -3.38 1.67 14.91
N HIS A 162 -4.15 1.34 13.87
CA HIS A 162 -5.48 0.75 13.98
C HIS A 162 -5.80 -0.13 12.76
N GLY A 163 -6.61 -1.16 12.98
CA GLY A 163 -7.13 -2.03 11.93
C GLY A 163 -6.93 -3.51 12.22
N ALA A 164 -7.48 -4.35 11.35
CA ALA A 164 -7.36 -5.80 11.46
C ALA A 164 -5.94 -6.24 11.09
N LEU A 165 -5.21 -6.78 12.05
CA LEU A 165 -3.86 -7.32 11.85
C LEU A 165 -3.89 -8.49 10.88
N CYS A 166 -2.96 -8.51 9.92
CA CYS A 166 -2.65 -9.69 9.13
C CYS A 166 -1.77 -10.64 9.95
N VAL A 167 -2.12 -11.93 10.00
CA VAL A 167 -1.36 -12.94 10.78
C VAL A 167 -0.04 -13.36 10.11
N SER A 168 0.14 -12.99 8.84
CA SER A 168 1.35 -13.30 8.10
C SER A 168 2.30 -12.11 8.07
N TYR A 169 3.58 -12.37 7.89
CA TYR A 169 4.55 -11.33 7.62
C TYR A 169 4.20 -10.53 6.37
N SER A 170 4.53 -9.25 6.39
CA SER A 170 4.22 -8.31 5.30
C SER A 170 4.88 -8.76 3.99
N GLY A 171 4.06 -8.92 2.94
CA GLY A 171 4.53 -9.35 1.62
C GLY A 171 4.89 -10.84 1.47
N LEU A 172 4.69 -11.69 2.48
CA LEU A 172 5.15 -13.08 2.50
C LEU A 172 4.02 -14.11 2.75
N CYS A 173 2.77 -13.79 2.37
CA CYS A 173 1.65 -14.70 2.58
C CYS A 173 1.40 -15.60 1.37
N TYR A 174 1.57 -16.91 1.57
CA TYR A 174 1.23 -17.95 0.57
C TYR A 174 0.00 -18.78 0.94
N ALA A 175 -0.63 -18.52 2.07
CA ALA A 175 -1.74 -19.33 2.57
C ALA A 175 -2.96 -19.32 1.61
N SER A 176 -3.35 -18.15 1.11
CA SER A 176 -4.45 -18.05 0.12
C SER A 176 -4.11 -18.75 -1.20
N GLN A 177 -2.83 -18.69 -1.63
CA GLN A 177 -2.37 -19.38 -2.83
C GLN A 177 -2.47 -20.90 -2.66
N TYR A 178 -2.02 -21.41 -1.53
CA TYR A 178 -2.03 -22.84 -1.24
C TYR A 178 -3.46 -23.39 -1.09
N CYS A 179 -4.30 -22.73 -0.29
CA CYS A 179 -5.65 -23.23 0.03
C CYS A 179 -6.69 -22.97 -1.06
N PHE A 180 -6.56 -21.86 -1.81
CA PHE A 180 -7.64 -21.36 -2.67
C PHE A 180 -7.18 -20.98 -4.08
N GLN A 181 -5.94 -21.25 -4.44
CA GLN A 181 -5.33 -20.84 -5.73
C GLN A 181 -5.44 -19.32 -5.99
N ARG A 182 -5.45 -18.52 -4.89
CA ARG A 182 -5.58 -17.06 -4.93
C ARG A 182 -4.36 -16.41 -4.29
N SER A 183 -3.57 -15.69 -5.06
CA SER A 183 -2.36 -15.05 -4.55
C SER A 183 -2.67 -13.79 -3.74
N ALA A 184 -2.40 -13.83 -2.42
CA ALA A 184 -2.52 -12.66 -1.56
C ALA A 184 -1.52 -11.56 -1.94
N ASN A 185 -0.33 -11.93 -2.45
CA ASN A 185 0.71 -11.01 -2.89
C ASN A 185 0.35 -10.30 -4.20
N ARG A 186 -0.71 -10.75 -4.85
CA ARG A 186 -1.30 -10.15 -6.06
C ARG A 186 -2.71 -9.59 -5.84
N GLY A 187 -3.05 -9.26 -4.59
CA GLY A 187 -4.32 -8.63 -4.23
C GLY A 187 -5.50 -9.58 -4.04
N ALA A 188 -5.35 -10.89 -4.30
CA ALA A 188 -6.44 -11.86 -4.24
C ALA A 188 -6.50 -12.62 -2.89
N CYS A 189 -6.21 -11.95 -1.78
CA CYS A 189 -6.28 -12.54 -0.44
C CYS A 189 -7.69 -13.06 -0.12
N ALA A 190 -7.80 -14.35 0.24
CA ALA A 190 -9.07 -14.96 0.62
C ALA A 190 -9.53 -14.58 2.04
N GLN A 191 -8.63 -14.03 2.88
CA GLN A 191 -8.88 -13.63 4.27
C GLN A 191 -9.42 -14.77 5.17
N PHE A 192 -9.27 -16.02 4.77
CA PHE A 192 -9.79 -17.16 5.53
C PHE A 192 -9.16 -17.29 6.92
N CYS A 193 -7.93 -16.80 7.11
CA CYS A 193 -7.25 -16.75 8.41
C CYS A 193 -7.99 -15.89 9.47
N ARG A 194 -9.05 -15.17 9.08
CA ARG A 194 -9.93 -14.39 9.97
C ARG A 194 -11.24 -15.08 10.31
N LEU A 195 -11.45 -16.28 9.77
CA LEU A 195 -12.59 -17.11 10.12
C LEU A 195 -12.36 -17.79 11.46
N ALA A 196 -13.43 -18.27 12.08
CA ALA A 196 -13.34 -19.11 13.25
C ALA A 196 -12.74 -20.48 12.88
N PHE A 197 -11.87 -21.00 13.72
CA PHE A 197 -11.27 -22.33 13.60
C PHE A 197 -11.50 -23.11 14.87
N ASP A 198 -11.80 -24.39 14.72
CA ASP A 198 -11.81 -25.31 15.85
C ASP A 198 -10.38 -25.82 16.08
N LEU A 199 -9.86 -25.59 17.28
CA LEU A 199 -8.59 -26.19 17.69
C LEU A 199 -8.87 -27.65 18.08
N LYS A 200 -8.23 -28.59 17.40
CA LYS A 200 -8.32 -30.00 17.71
C LYS A 200 -6.96 -30.54 18.10
N ASP A 201 -6.93 -31.38 19.14
CA ASP A 201 -5.72 -32.14 19.50
C ASP A 201 -5.55 -33.34 18.57
N ASP A 202 -4.49 -34.13 18.79
CA ASP A 202 -4.22 -35.35 18.01
C ASP A 202 -5.28 -36.44 18.17
N HIS A 203 -6.21 -36.28 19.12
CA HIS A 203 -7.34 -37.17 19.41
C HIS A 203 -8.67 -36.62 18.86
N GLY A 204 -8.67 -35.46 18.26
CA GLY A 204 -9.82 -34.83 17.61
C GLY A 204 -10.81 -34.15 18.54
N THR A 205 -10.40 -33.86 19.78
CA THR A 205 -11.17 -33.13 20.80
C THR A 205 -10.70 -31.68 20.95
#